data_ff544dec11bf34450e516a4e07e92b46
#
_entry.id   ff544dec11bf34450e516a4e07e92b46
#
_cell.length_a   1.000
_cell.length_b   1.000
_cell.length_c   1.000
_cell.angle_alpha   90.00
_cell.angle_beta   90.00
_cell.angle_gamma   90.00
#
_symmetry.space_group_name_H-M   'P 1'
#
loop_
_entity.id
_entity.type
_entity.pdbx_description
1 polymer ?
#
loop_
_entity_poly.entity_id
_entity_poly.type
_entity_poly.pdbx_seq_one_letter_code
_entity_poly.pdbx_strand_id
1 'polypeptide(L)'
;MQKLKAAVNEFDNYQQLMRKKNRYDFDDMINWVIKAFEENANILANYQERFQYILVDEYQDTSGTQNKLVQLLINYWDKPNVFVVGDDDQSIYRFQGANVENMLEFANNYAKNLITVVLTNNYRSTQPILTISKTLIDNNKERLVNQIDGLTKELISSKPSLSSLTIEPTLVAYNNAKEEMADITNKIYTLLYFLCHCYYMLAFISYQSCQFNAMLSRLVCRFIFKI
;
A
#
# COMPACT_ATOMS: atom_id res chain seq x y z
N MET A 1 11.56 -21.49 18.98
CA MET A 1 12.99 -21.18 19.20
C MET A 1 13.95 -22.17 18.51
N GLN A 2 13.85 -23.50 18.69
CA GLN A 2 14.77 -24.49 18.06
C GLN A 2 14.80 -24.42 16.52
N LYS A 3 13.63 -24.31 15.85
CA LYS A 3 13.57 -24.21 14.39
C LYS A 3 14.26 -22.96 13.83
N LEU A 4 14.07 -21.80 14.50
CA LEU A 4 14.72 -20.56 14.11
C LEU A 4 16.25 -20.67 14.24
N LYS A 5 16.73 -21.25 15.35
CA LYS A 5 18.16 -21.46 15.60
C LYS A 5 18.79 -22.39 14.55
N ALA A 6 18.08 -23.45 14.16
CA ALA A 6 18.52 -24.35 13.08
C ALA A 6 18.57 -23.62 11.73
N ALA A 7 17.56 -22.81 11.39
CA ALA A 7 17.55 -22.03 10.16
C ALA A 7 18.69 -21.01 10.10
N VAL A 8 18.98 -20.32 11.20
CA VAL A 8 20.11 -19.36 11.28
C VAL A 8 21.45 -20.08 11.08
N ASN A 9 21.63 -21.27 11.65
CA ASN A 9 22.86 -22.03 11.50
C ASN A 9 23.09 -22.54 10.05
N GLU A 10 22.02 -22.74 9.27
CA GLU A 10 22.09 -23.18 7.88
C GLU A 10 22.13 -22.02 6.88
N PHE A 11 22.04 -20.78 7.34
CA PHE A 11 21.96 -19.62 6.45
C PHE A 11 23.20 -19.46 5.55
N ASP A 12 24.39 -19.67 6.10
CA ASP A 12 25.64 -19.59 5.35
C ASP A 12 25.71 -20.66 4.26
N ASN A 13 25.25 -21.89 4.58
CA ASN A 13 25.18 -23.00 3.60
C ASN A 13 24.19 -22.67 2.49
N TYR A 14 23.03 -22.07 2.83
CA TYR A 14 22.05 -21.58 1.85
C TYR A 14 22.67 -20.55 0.92
N GLN A 15 23.33 -19.53 1.47
CA GLN A 15 23.98 -18.47 0.68
C GLN A 15 25.07 -19.02 -0.25
N GLN A 16 25.89 -19.98 0.22
CA GLN A 16 26.89 -20.63 -0.62
C GLN A 16 26.26 -21.43 -1.76
N LEU A 17 25.16 -22.14 -1.49
CA LEU A 17 24.43 -22.89 -2.51
C LEU A 17 23.82 -21.97 -3.56
N MET A 18 23.25 -20.83 -3.15
CA MET A 18 22.70 -19.82 -4.05
C MET A 18 23.79 -19.27 -4.98
N ARG A 19 24.96 -18.89 -4.44
CA ARG A 19 26.11 -18.41 -5.22
C ARG A 19 26.62 -19.47 -6.19
N LYS A 20 26.75 -20.74 -5.75
CA LYS A 20 27.17 -21.84 -6.61
C LYS A 20 26.25 -22.09 -7.79
N LYS A 21 24.95 -21.78 -7.62
CA LYS A 21 23.95 -21.89 -8.68
C LYS A 21 23.72 -20.58 -9.45
N ASN A 22 24.53 -19.54 -9.22
CA ASN A 22 24.36 -18.20 -9.78
C ASN A 22 22.93 -17.66 -9.58
N ARG A 23 22.39 -17.82 -8.37
CA ARG A 23 21.06 -17.35 -7.98
C ARG A 23 21.15 -16.41 -6.79
N TYR A 24 20.15 -15.55 -6.66
CA TYR A 24 19.97 -14.62 -5.55
C TYR A 24 18.47 -14.41 -5.31
N ASP A 25 18.10 -13.96 -4.11
CA ASP A 25 16.75 -13.54 -3.77
C ASP A 25 16.61 -12.01 -3.76
N PHE A 26 15.42 -11.51 -3.44
CA PHE A 26 15.17 -10.08 -3.43
C PHE A 26 15.93 -9.35 -2.32
N ASP A 27 16.11 -9.98 -1.17
CA ASP A 27 16.86 -9.40 -0.05
C ASP A 27 18.35 -9.32 -0.38
N ASP A 28 18.89 -10.30 -1.09
CA ASP A 28 20.27 -10.29 -1.58
C ASP A 28 20.54 -9.06 -2.46
N MET A 29 19.60 -8.67 -3.33
CA MET A 29 19.77 -7.51 -4.22
C MET A 29 20.00 -6.23 -3.41
N ILE A 30 19.20 -6.00 -2.36
CA ILE A 30 19.33 -4.82 -1.51
C ILE A 30 20.59 -4.89 -0.66
N ASN A 31 20.85 -6.03 -0.03
CA ASN A 31 22.01 -6.24 0.84
C ASN A 31 23.35 -6.10 0.09
N TRP A 32 23.43 -6.55 -1.16
CA TRP A 32 24.63 -6.36 -1.97
C TRP A 32 24.89 -4.91 -2.34
N VAL A 33 23.84 -4.14 -2.60
CA VAL A 33 23.97 -2.70 -2.84
C VAL A 33 24.43 -1.99 -1.57
N ILE A 34 23.83 -2.29 -0.42
CA ILE A 34 24.24 -1.74 0.87
C ILE A 34 25.72 -2.05 1.12
N LYS A 35 26.12 -3.31 0.96
CA LYS A 35 27.50 -3.73 1.14
C LYS A 35 28.46 -2.99 0.20
N ALA A 36 28.11 -2.88 -1.09
CA ALA A 36 28.92 -2.14 -2.06
C ALA A 36 29.08 -0.65 -1.68
N PHE A 37 28.04 -0.03 -1.13
CA PHE A 37 28.09 1.34 -0.65
C PHE A 37 28.95 1.50 0.62
N GLU A 38 28.86 0.53 1.54
CA GLU A 38 29.67 0.54 2.78
C GLU A 38 31.16 0.26 2.52
N GLU A 39 31.46 -0.61 1.56
CA GLU A 39 32.84 -0.99 1.21
C GLU A 39 33.53 0.00 0.24
N ASN A 40 32.75 0.80 -0.50
CA ASN A 40 33.29 1.69 -1.51
C ASN A 40 32.63 3.08 -1.49
N ALA A 41 33.26 4.00 -0.76
CA ALA A 41 32.79 5.38 -0.62
C ALA A 41 32.63 6.11 -1.97
N ASN A 42 33.47 5.81 -2.98
CA ASN A 42 33.37 6.45 -4.29
C ASN A 42 32.12 5.99 -5.05
N ILE A 43 31.75 4.72 -4.93
CA ILE A 43 30.50 4.24 -5.52
C ILE A 43 29.33 4.95 -4.84
N LEU A 44 29.29 4.98 -3.51
CA LEU A 44 28.24 5.67 -2.76
C LEU A 44 28.13 7.15 -3.16
N ALA A 45 29.26 7.89 -3.16
CA ALA A 45 29.29 9.30 -3.52
C ALA A 45 28.74 9.56 -4.94
N ASN A 46 29.09 8.74 -5.92
CA ASN A 46 28.56 8.85 -7.27
C ASN A 46 27.02 8.75 -7.31
N TYR A 47 26.41 7.87 -6.50
CA TYR A 47 24.96 7.74 -6.42
C TYR A 47 24.33 8.89 -5.63
N GLN A 48 24.96 9.35 -4.55
CA GLN A 48 24.52 10.49 -3.76
C GLN A 48 24.49 11.79 -4.59
N GLU A 49 25.52 12.03 -5.38
CA GLU A 49 25.60 13.20 -6.29
C GLU A 49 24.61 13.08 -7.46
N ARG A 50 24.40 11.87 -7.97
CA ARG A 50 23.47 11.60 -9.08
C ARG A 50 22.02 11.78 -8.67
N PHE A 51 21.63 11.30 -7.47
CA PHE A 51 20.27 11.33 -6.96
C PHE A 51 20.10 12.38 -5.87
N GLN A 52 19.91 13.62 -6.29
CA GLN A 52 19.76 14.76 -5.39
C GLN A 52 18.37 14.86 -4.73
N TYR A 53 17.40 14.11 -5.22
CA TYR A 53 16.04 14.02 -4.68
C TYR A 53 15.68 12.55 -4.50
N ILE A 54 15.28 12.19 -3.28
CA ILE A 54 14.85 10.83 -2.94
C ILE A 54 13.37 10.88 -2.57
N LEU A 55 12.55 10.16 -3.31
CA LEU A 55 11.11 10.02 -3.06
C LEU A 55 10.82 8.57 -2.71
N VAL A 56 10.16 8.35 -1.58
CA VAL A 56 9.79 7.01 -1.10
C VAL A 56 8.28 6.97 -0.92
N ASP A 57 7.63 6.08 -1.64
CA ASP A 57 6.20 5.81 -1.51
C ASP A 57 5.96 4.59 -0.61
N GLU A 58 4.76 4.48 -0.04
CA GLU A 58 4.37 3.40 0.86
C GLU A 58 5.40 3.16 1.98
N TYR A 59 5.88 4.25 2.59
CA TYR A 59 7.00 4.21 3.52
C TYR A 59 6.73 3.34 4.75
N GLN A 60 5.46 3.14 5.15
CA GLN A 60 5.06 2.24 6.23
C GLN A 60 5.38 0.76 5.94
N ASP A 61 5.54 0.38 4.66
CA ASP A 61 5.82 -1.00 4.23
C ASP A 61 7.32 -1.25 4.01
N THR A 62 8.16 -0.23 4.25
CA THR A 62 9.61 -0.39 4.09
C THR A 62 10.21 -1.27 5.18
N SER A 63 11.08 -2.20 4.76
CA SER A 63 11.91 -2.99 5.67
C SER A 63 13.08 -2.17 6.23
N GLY A 64 13.69 -2.65 7.30
CA GLY A 64 14.89 -2.02 7.87
C GLY A 64 16.06 -1.94 6.86
N THR A 65 16.21 -2.93 5.98
CA THR A 65 17.24 -2.91 4.92
C THR A 65 16.97 -1.86 3.85
N GLN A 66 15.70 -1.70 3.44
CA GLN A 66 15.30 -0.64 2.51
C GLN A 66 15.51 0.75 3.13
N ASN A 67 15.12 0.93 4.40
CA ASN A 67 15.35 2.17 5.11
C ASN A 67 16.84 2.48 5.24
N LYS A 68 17.68 1.48 5.55
CA LYS A 68 19.14 1.64 5.58
C LYS A 68 19.71 2.13 4.23
N LEU A 69 19.23 1.59 3.12
CA LEU A 69 19.63 2.03 1.79
C LEU A 69 19.27 3.51 1.54
N VAL A 70 18.06 3.92 1.91
CA VAL A 70 17.62 5.32 1.85
C VAL A 70 18.54 6.20 2.69
N GLN A 71 18.82 5.80 3.94
CA GLN A 71 19.70 6.56 4.84
C GLN A 71 21.12 6.73 4.27
N LEU A 72 21.72 5.70 3.67
CA LEU A 72 23.02 5.81 3.02
C LEU A 72 23.02 6.86 1.90
N LEU A 73 21.95 6.93 1.11
CA LEU A 73 21.84 7.89 0.01
C LEU A 73 21.65 9.34 0.50
N ILE A 74 20.88 9.55 1.58
CA ILE A 74 20.54 10.89 2.06
C ILE A 74 21.56 11.49 3.04
N ASN A 75 22.36 10.65 3.73
CA ASN A 75 23.31 11.11 4.75
C ASN A 75 24.50 11.96 4.22
N TYR A 76 24.64 12.08 2.93
CA TYR A 76 25.65 12.94 2.30
C TYR A 76 25.36 14.44 2.47
N TRP A 77 24.09 14.79 2.51
CA TRP A 77 23.64 16.18 2.47
C TRP A 77 23.30 16.70 3.88
N ASP A 78 23.79 17.88 4.24
CA ASP A 78 23.41 18.57 5.48
C ASP A 78 21.90 18.82 5.57
N LYS A 79 21.28 19.05 4.43
CA LYS A 79 19.82 19.21 4.26
C LYS A 79 19.36 18.33 3.10
N PRO A 80 19.08 17.06 3.36
CA PRO A 80 18.70 16.15 2.30
C PRO A 80 17.33 16.50 1.70
N ASN A 81 17.22 16.44 0.38
CA ASN A 81 15.95 16.52 -0.32
C ASN A 81 15.28 15.15 -0.35
N VAL A 82 14.63 14.80 0.74
CA VAL A 82 13.92 13.54 0.88
C VAL A 82 12.44 13.80 1.10
N PHE A 83 11.60 13.06 0.39
CA PHE A 83 10.16 13.11 0.50
C PHE A 83 9.63 11.70 0.69
N VAL A 84 8.93 11.45 1.79
CA VAL A 84 8.33 10.16 2.10
C VAL A 84 6.82 10.30 2.16
N VAL A 85 6.11 9.33 1.61
CA VAL A 85 4.66 9.22 1.68
C VAL A 85 4.30 7.88 2.27
N GLY A 86 3.37 7.86 3.20
CA GLY A 86 2.93 6.62 3.82
C GLY A 86 1.68 6.83 4.67
N ASP A 87 1.07 5.72 5.02
CA ASP A 87 -0.11 5.64 5.86
C ASP A 87 0.08 4.55 6.91
N ASP A 88 0.38 4.94 8.15
CA ASP A 88 0.61 4.03 9.27
C ASP A 88 -0.60 3.11 9.56
N ASP A 89 -1.82 3.59 9.27
CA ASP A 89 -3.05 2.80 9.43
C ASP A 89 -3.14 1.65 8.40
N GLN A 90 -2.33 1.67 7.33
CA GLN A 90 -2.24 0.63 6.32
C GLN A 90 -1.05 -0.32 6.52
N SER A 91 -0.26 -0.16 7.58
CA SER A 91 0.89 -1.03 7.86
C SER A 91 0.46 -2.40 8.37
N ILE A 92 0.11 -3.29 7.44
CA ILE A 92 -0.34 -4.66 7.72
C ILE A 92 0.71 -5.73 7.37
N TYR A 93 1.87 -5.33 6.84
CA TYR A 93 2.94 -6.24 6.36
C TYR A 93 4.10 -6.42 7.36
N ARG A 94 3.87 -6.19 8.66
CA ARG A 94 4.89 -6.40 9.70
C ARG A 94 5.52 -7.81 9.67
N PHE A 95 4.74 -8.81 9.30
CA PHE A 95 5.21 -10.19 9.13
C PHE A 95 6.18 -10.39 7.95
N GLN A 96 6.24 -9.43 7.03
CA GLN A 96 7.20 -9.38 5.91
C GLN A 96 8.39 -8.44 6.20
N GLY A 97 8.53 -7.95 7.43
CA GLY A 97 9.63 -7.08 7.83
C GLY A 97 9.35 -5.58 7.68
N ALA A 98 8.13 -5.20 7.30
CA ALA A 98 7.70 -3.80 7.36
C ALA A 98 7.74 -3.27 8.79
N ASN A 99 8.21 -2.05 8.98
CA ASN A 99 8.36 -1.47 10.30
C ASN A 99 7.90 -0.01 10.34
N VAL A 100 6.77 0.25 11.03
CA VAL A 100 6.23 1.60 11.27
C VAL A 100 7.22 2.47 12.06
N GLU A 101 8.10 1.84 12.88
CA GLU A 101 9.15 2.57 13.60
C GLU A 101 10.05 3.37 12.66
N ASN A 102 10.24 2.92 11.40
CA ASN A 102 10.97 3.69 10.39
C ASN A 102 10.39 5.09 10.17
N MET A 103 9.05 5.23 10.23
CA MET A 103 8.37 6.53 10.08
C MET A 103 8.63 7.44 11.29
N LEU A 104 8.57 6.87 12.50
CA LEU A 104 8.88 7.61 13.74
C LEU A 104 10.34 8.02 13.80
N GLU A 105 11.24 7.11 13.47
CA GLU A 105 12.68 7.39 13.41
C GLU A 105 12.98 8.50 12.41
N PHE A 106 12.37 8.45 11.23
CA PHE A 106 12.48 9.52 10.23
C PHE A 106 11.99 10.86 10.79
N ALA A 107 10.79 10.87 11.39
CA ALA A 107 10.24 12.10 11.98
C ALA A 107 11.13 12.68 13.09
N ASN A 108 11.69 11.82 13.94
CA ASN A 108 12.58 12.24 15.02
C ASN A 108 13.94 12.74 14.52
N ASN A 109 14.53 12.05 13.53
CA ASN A 109 15.84 12.42 12.98
C ASN A 109 15.81 13.77 12.27
N TYR A 110 14.69 14.11 11.66
CA TYR A 110 14.53 15.37 10.90
C TYR A 110 13.62 16.39 11.59
N ALA A 111 13.25 16.21 12.85
CA ALA A 111 12.25 17.01 13.57
C ALA A 111 12.43 18.54 13.42
N LYS A 112 13.68 19.04 13.34
CA LYS A 112 13.97 20.48 13.20
C LYS A 112 13.61 21.08 11.83
N ASN A 113 13.63 20.25 10.78
CA ASN A 113 13.46 20.67 9.39
C ASN A 113 12.32 19.92 8.68
N LEU A 114 11.63 19.03 9.39
CA LEU A 114 10.55 18.22 8.85
C LEU A 114 9.33 19.10 8.55
N ILE A 115 8.83 18.98 7.34
CA ILE A 115 7.51 19.53 6.95
C ILE A 115 6.56 18.35 6.85
N THR A 116 5.59 18.29 7.75
CA THR A 116 4.56 17.23 7.75
C THR A 116 3.29 17.77 7.13
N VAL A 117 2.76 17.03 6.14
CA VAL A 117 1.49 17.34 5.49
C VAL A 117 0.56 16.15 5.67
N VAL A 118 -0.60 16.39 6.30
CA VAL A 118 -1.63 15.36 6.47
C VAL A 118 -2.67 15.48 5.36
N LEU A 119 -2.84 14.39 4.60
CA LEU A 119 -3.85 14.31 3.55
C LEU A 119 -5.16 13.80 4.15
N THR A 120 -6.13 14.69 4.32
CA THR A 120 -7.44 14.38 4.93
C THR A 120 -8.54 14.15 3.91
N ASN A 121 -8.38 14.64 2.68
CA ASN A 121 -9.36 14.46 1.61
C ASN A 121 -9.24 13.09 0.97
N ASN A 122 -10.27 12.25 1.10
CA ASN A 122 -10.33 10.94 0.47
C ASN A 122 -11.23 10.98 -0.77
N TYR A 123 -10.67 10.58 -1.92
CA TYR A 123 -11.36 10.57 -3.22
C TYR A 123 -11.73 9.15 -3.69
N ARG A 124 -11.53 8.14 -2.84
CA ARG A 124 -11.74 6.72 -3.16
C ARG A 124 -12.98 6.12 -2.53
N SER A 125 -13.25 6.47 -1.26
CA SER A 125 -14.24 5.80 -0.44
C SER A 125 -15.37 6.73 -0.03
N THR A 126 -16.56 6.16 0.26
CA THR A 126 -17.69 6.88 0.85
C THR A 126 -17.45 7.17 2.33
N GLN A 127 -18.15 8.15 2.90
CA GLN A 127 -17.99 8.51 4.31
C GLN A 127 -18.34 7.35 5.27
N PRO A 128 -19.41 6.56 5.07
CA PRO A 128 -19.68 5.39 5.93
C PRO A 128 -18.52 4.40 6.02
N ILE A 129 -17.83 4.13 4.89
CA ILE A 129 -16.65 3.27 4.86
C ILE A 129 -15.51 3.87 5.68
N LEU A 130 -15.22 5.16 5.50
CA LEU A 130 -14.18 5.85 6.25
C LEU A 130 -14.45 5.85 7.75
N THR A 131 -15.72 6.07 8.14
CA THR A 131 -16.14 6.10 9.55
C THR A 131 -15.95 4.73 10.21
N ILE A 132 -16.37 3.65 9.55
CA ILE A 132 -16.21 2.29 10.10
C ILE A 132 -14.73 1.88 10.17
N SER A 133 -13.95 2.22 9.15
CA SER A 133 -12.52 1.96 9.13
C SER A 133 -11.80 2.71 10.24
N LYS A 134 -12.17 3.97 10.51
CA LYS A 134 -11.68 4.75 11.63
C LYS A 134 -12.00 4.08 12.97
N THR A 135 -13.25 3.67 13.18
CA THR A 135 -13.67 2.98 14.40
C THR A 135 -12.86 1.73 14.66
N LEU A 136 -12.52 0.97 13.61
CA LEU A 136 -11.70 -0.23 13.72
C LEU A 136 -10.26 0.13 14.10
N ILE A 137 -9.63 1.06 13.37
CA ILE A 137 -8.22 1.40 13.53
C ILE A 137 -7.94 2.17 14.83
N ASP A 138 -8.92 2.86 15.41
CA ASP A 138 -8.79 3.56 16.69
C ASP A 138 -8.48 2.60 17.86
N ASN A 139 -8.69 1.29 17.69
CA ASN A 139 -8.24 0.28 18.64
C ASN A 139 -6.71 0.07 18.61
N ASN A 140 -6.02 0.50 17.56
CA ASN A 140 -4.56 0.42 17.46
C ASN A 140 -3.92 1.57 18.23
N LYS A 141 -3.14 1.24 19.26
CA LYS A 141 -2.44 2.23 20.09
C LYS A 141 -1.11 2.70 19.50
N GLU A 142 -0.59 1.97 18.50
CA GLU A 142 0.71 2.25 17.86
C GLU A 142 0.60 3.26 16.70
N ARG A 143 -0.57 3.88 16.51
CA ARG A 143 -0.79 4.89 15.46
C ARG A 143 0.09 6.12 15.66
N LEU A 144 0.58 6.69 14.57
CA LEU A 144 1.40 7.91 14.60
C LEU A 144 0.67 9.12 15.19
N VAL A 145 -0.64 9.20 15.02
CA VAL A 145 -1.47 10.25 15.64
C VAL A 145 -1.43 10.24 17.17
N ASN A 146 -1.06 9.11 17.79
CA ASN A 146 -0.91 8.98 19.24
C ASN A 146 0.53 9.26 19.70
N GLN A 147 1.49 9.37 18.78
CA GLN A 147 2.92 9.43 19.06
C GLN A 147 3.56 10.75 18.61
N ILE A 148 2.94 11.46 17.69
CA ILE A 148 3.41 12.75 17.17
C ILE A 148 2.42 13.84 17.59
N ASP A 149 2.87 14.75 18.42
CA ASP A 149 2.05 15.86 18.92
C ASP A 149 1.55 16.74 17.76
N GLY A 150 0.25 17.05 17.81
CA GLY A 150 -0.40 17.91 16.82
C GLY A 150 -0.77 17.20 15.49
N LEU A 151 -0.49 15.92 15.35
CA LEU A 151 -0.92 15.15 14.18
C LEU A 151 -2.38 14.74 14.32
N THR A 152 -3.23 15.17 13.38
CA THR A 152 -4.65 14.77 13.31
C THR A 152 -4.94 14.14 11.97
N LYS A 153 -5.73 13.05 11.95
CA LYS A 153 -6.02 12.27 10.74
C LYS A 153 -7.54 11.99 10.68
N GLU A 154 -8.30 12.98 10.26
CA GLU A 154 -9.74 12.86 10.03
C GLU A 154 -10.01 12.82 8.53
N LEU A 155 -10.35 11.65 8.01
CA LEU A 155 -10.60 11.45 6.58
C LEU A 155 -12.01 11.87 6.19
N ILE A 156 -12.12 12.68 5.13
CA ILE A 156 -13.39 13.19 4.61
C ILE A 156 -13.55 12.72 3.16
N SER A 157 -14.71 12.12 2.85
CA SER A 157 -15.03 11.74 1.47
C SER A 157 -15.24 13.00 0.62
N SER A 158 -14.28 13.26 -0.28
CA SER A 158 -14.22 14.53 -1.03
C SER A 158 -14.52 14.39 -2.51
N LYS A 159 -14.77 13.16 -3.02
CA LYS A 159 -15.19 12.95 -4.40
C LYS A 159 -16.69 13.23 -4.53
N PRO A 160 -17.14 14.21 -5.36
CA PRO A 160 -18.55 14.60 -5.45
C PRO A 160 -19.52 13.44 -5.72
N SER A 161 -19.12 12.47 -6.52
CA SER A 161 -19.95 11.29 -6.84
C SER A 161 -20.05 10.26 -5.70
N LEU A 162 -19.24 10.38 -4.66
CA LEU A 162 -19.19 9.44 -3.53
C LEU A 162 -19.65 10.09 -2.22
N SER A 163 -19.43 11.39 -2.06
CA SER A 163 -19.75 12.13 -0.83
C SER A 163 -21.24 12.14 -0.48
N SER A 164 -22.10 12.00 -1.49
CA SER A 164 -23.57 11.92 -1.32
C SER A 164 -24.08 10.49 -1.06
N LEU A 165 -23.23 9.47 -1.19
CA LEU A 165 -23.64 8.08 -0.98
C LEU A 165 -23.60 7.73 0.51
N THR A 166 -24.74 7.27 1.03
CA THR A 166 -24.94 6.92 2.44
C THR A 166 -25.12 5.42 2.66
N ILE A 167 -24.65 4.58 1.70
CA ILE A 167 -24.75 3.12 1.82
C ILE A 167 -23.82 2.66 2.95
N GLU A 168 -24.42 2.10 3.99
CA GLU A 168 -23.69 1.59 5.15
C GLU A 168 -23.03 0.25 4.84
N PRO A 169 -21.78 0.03 5.28
CA PRO A 169 -21.14 -1.26 5.24
C PRO A 169 -21.89 -2.28 6.09
N THR A 170 -21.96 -3.54 5.62
CA THR A 170 -22.62 -4.62 6.31
C THR A 170 -21.62 -5.62 6.85
N LEU A 171 -21.72 -5.95 8.14
CA LEU A 171 -20.94 -7.01 8.76
C LEU A 171 -21.73 -8.33 8.72
N VAL A 172 -21.15 -9.36 8.13
CA VAL A 172 -21.73 -10.70 8.06
C VAL A 172 -20.74 -11.69 8.63
N ALA A 173 -21.19 -12.53 9.55
CA ALA A 173 -20.41 -13.61 10.14
C ALA A 173 -20.79 -14.95 9.51
N TYR A 174 -19.80 -15.80 9.21
CA TYR A 174 -19.97 -17.13 8.65
C TYR A 174 -19.32 -18.17 9.56
N ASN A 175 -19.85 -19.41 9.55
CA ASN A 175 -19.28 -20.49 10.35
C ASN A 175 -17.93 -20.99 9.79
N ASN A 176 -17.71 -20.82 8.49
CA ASN A 176 -16.49 -21.24 7.82
C ASN A 176 -16.29 -20.49 6.49
N ALA A 177 -15.07 -20.52 5.97
CA ALA A 177 -14.70 -19.84 4.72
C ALA A 177 -15.47 -20.34 3.48
N LYS A 178 -15.99 -21.58 3.46
CA LYS A 178 -16.74 -22.08 2.30
C LYS A 178 -18.12 -21.42 2.22
N GLU A 179 -18.77 -21.22 3.37
CA GLU A 179 -20.05 -20.50 3.45
C GLU A 179 -19.87 -19.04 3.04
N GLU A 180 -18.81 -18.39 3.53
CA GLU A 180 -18.43 -17.03 3.13
C GLU A 180 -18.25 -16.92 1.61
N MET A 181 -17.43 -17.79 1.01
CA MET A 181 -17.17 -17.79 -0.43
C MET A 181 -18.45 -18.04 -1.24
N ALA A 182 -19.32 -18.96 -0.79
CA ALA A 182 -20.59 -19.26 -1.46
C ALA A 182 -21.55 -18.06 -1.43
N ASP A 183 -21.68 -17.39 -0.29
CA ASP A 183 -22.56 -16.23 -0.16
C ASP A 183 -22.05 -15.04 -0.99
N ILE A 184 -20.74 -14.75 -0.94
CA ILE A 184 -20.13 -13.70 -1.76
C ILE A 184 -20.33 -13.99 -3.24
N THR A 185 -20.11 -15.23 -3.68
CA THR A 185 -20.30 -15.63 -5.08
C THR A 185 -21.75 -15.42 -5.52
N ASN A 186 -22.72 -15.83 -4.68
CA ASN A 186 -24.14 -15.66 -4.97
C ASN A 186 -24.53 -14.16 -5.03
N LYS A 187 -24.00 -13.33 -4.13
CA LYS A 187 -24.25 -11.88 -4.14
C LYS A 187 -23.69 -11.23 -5.40
N ILE A 188 -22.47 -11.57 -5.78
CA ILE A 188 -21.85 -11.07 -7.03
C ILE A 188 -22.67 -11.54 -8.24
N TYR A 189 -23.05 -12.80 -8.31
CA TYR A 189 -23.88 -13.34 -9.39
C TYR A 189 -25.21 -12.60 -9.50
N THR A 190 -25.89 -12.39 -8.37
CA THR A 190 -27.17 -11.67 -8.33
C THR A 190 -27.03 -10.23 -8.83
N LEU A 191 -25.98 -9.52 -8.41
CA LEU A 191 -25.68 -8.15 -8.86
C LEU A 191 -25.40 -8.10 -10.36
N LEU A 192 -24.58 -9.03 -10.87
CA LEU A 192 -24.27 -9.14 -12.29
C LEU A 192 -25.50 -9.48 -13.11
N TYR A 193 -26.30 -10.43 -12.64
CA TYR A 193 -27.55 -10.82 -13.30
C TYR A 193 -28.53 -9.65 -13.37
N PHE A 194 -28.70 -8.91 -12.29
CA PHE A 194 -29.54 -7.71 -12.24
C PHE A 194 -29.03 -6.62 -13.18
N LEU A 195 -27.74 -6.36 -13.20
CA LEU A 195 -27.09 -5.40 -14.12
C LEU A 195 -27.28 -5.82 -15.59
N CYS A 196 -27.07 -7.10 -15.89
CA CYS A 196 -27.30 -7.64 -17.24
C CYS A 196 -28.79 -7.53 -17.62
N HIS A 197 -29.71 -7.86 -16.72
CA HIS A 197 -31.14 -7.78 -16.99
C HIS A 197 -31.59 -6.32 -17.22
N CYS A 198 -31.15 -5.39 -16.39
CA CYS A 198 -31.37 -3.96 -16.63
C CYS A 198 -30.78 -3.50 -17.96
N TYR A 199 -29.62 -4.00 -18.33
CA TYR A 199 -28.96 -3.71 -19.59
C TYR A 199 -29.76 -4.25 -20.80
N TYR A 200 -30.25 -5.50 -20.73
CA TYR A 200 -31.12 -6.07 -21.76
C TYR A 200 -32.44 -5.32 -21.88
N MET A 201 -33.04 -4.90 -20.79
CA MET A 201 -34.25 -4.06 -20.79
C MET A 201 -34.00 -2.70 -21.43
N LEU A 202 -32.89 -2.02 -21.09
CA LEU A 202 -32.50 -0.76 -21.72
C LEU A 202 -32.15 -0.95 -23.21
N ALA A 203 -31.48 -2.02 -23.58
CA ALA A 203 -31.18 -2.35 -24.96
C ALA A 203 -32.45 -2.67 -25.78
N PHE A 204 -33.43 -3.37 -25.17
CA PHE A 204 -34.71 -3.65 -25.77
C PHE A 204 -35.54 -2.38 -26.01
N ILE A 205 -35.53 -1.44 -25.08
CA ILE A 205 -36.17 -0.13 -25.19
C ILE A 205 -35.47 0.72 -26.27
N SER A 206 -34.14 0.61 -26.41
CA SER A 206 -33.35 1.38 -27.38
C SER A 206 -33.29 0.75 -28.79
N TYR A 207 -33.70 -0.52 -28.96
CA TYR A 207 -33.76 -1.18 -30.27
C TYR A 207 -34.78 -0.54 -31.20
N GLN A 208 -35.66 0.28 -30.67
CA GLN A 208 -36.57 1.10 -31.48
C GLN A 208 -35.93 2.39 -32.06
N SER A 209 -34.70 2.71 -31.74
CA SER A 209 -33.96 3.86 -32.31
C SER A 209 -32.56 3.43 -32.79
N CYS A 210 -32.42 3.35 -34.07
CA CYS A 210 -31.32 2.77 -34.88
C CYS A 210 -29.94 3.46 -34.79
N GLN A 211 -29.52 4.08 -33.66
CA GLN A 211 -28.21 4.77 -33.56
C GLN A 211 -27.31 4.32 -32.41
N PHE A 212 -27.60 3.22 -31.71
CA PHE A 212 -26.94 2.91 -30.44
C PHE A 212 -25.79 1.88 -30.50
N ASN A 213 -25.49 1.26 -31.62
CA ASN A 213 -24.52 0.16 -31.72
C ASN A 213 -23.03 0.56 -31.55
N ALA A 214 -22.67 1.80 -31.82
CA ALA A 214 -21.26 2.23 -31.71
C ALA A 214 -20.83 2.68 -30.30
N MET A 215 -21.77 3.02 -29.45
CA MET A 215 -21.48 3.48 -28.05
C MET A 215 -21.44 2.33 -27.07
N LEU A 216 -22.16 1.24 -27.33
CA LEU A 216 -22.29 0.07 -26.47
C LEU A 216 -21.01 -0.77 -26.40
N SER A 217 -20.33 -0.99 -27.52
CA SER A 217 -19.08 -1.76 -27.55
C SER A 217 -17.95 -1.09 -26.74
N ARG A 218 -17.95 0.24 -26.67
CA ARG A 218 -16.97 1.01 -25.88
C ARG A 218 -17.25 1.00 -24.38
N LEU A 219 -18.50 0.84 -23.96
CA LEU A 219 -18.86 0.77 -22.54
C LEU A 219 -18.59 -0.62 -21.93
N VAL A 220 -18.91 -1.69 -22.64
CA VAL A 220 -18.65 -3.07 -22.19
C VAL A 220 -17.14 -3.33 -22.07
N CYS A 221 -16.32 -2.89 -23.04
CA CYS A 221 -14.86 -3.01 -22.92
C CYS A 221 -14.25 -2.18 -21.77
N ARG A 222 -14.87 -1.07 -21.36
CA ARG A 222 -14.36 -0.27 -20.23
C ARG A 222 -14.73 -0.84 -18.86
N PHE A 223 -15.80 -1.64 -18.74
CA PHE A 223 -16.21 -2.25 -17.46
C PHE A 223 -15.50 -3.57 -17.17
N ILE A 224 -15.13 -4.35 -18.19
CA ILE A 224 -14.45 -5.64 -18.04
C ILE A 224 -12.94 -5.49 -17.74
N PHE A 225 -12.33 -4.33 -18.05
CA PHE A 225 -10.89 -4.08 -17.84
C PHE A 225 -10.58 -3.09 -16.70
N LYS A 226 -11.52 -2.87 -15.76
CA LYS A 226 -11.30 -1.99 -14.60
C LYS A 226 -11.80 -2.60 -13.28
N ILE A 227 -11.54 -3.90 -13.11
CA ILE A 227 -11.54 -4.55 -11.79
C ILE A 227 -10.10 -4.97 -11.50
#